data_7ffa7519d174b0bf6028e734fe36930a
#
_entry.id   7ffa7519d174b0bf6028e734fe36930a
#
_cell.length_a   1.000
_cell.length_b   1.000
_cell.length_c   1.000
_cell.angle_alpha   90.00
_cell.angle_beta   90.00
_cell.angle_gamma   90.00
#
_symmetry.space_group_name_H-M   'P 1'
#
loop_
_entity.id
_entity.type
_entity.pdbx_description
1 polymer ?
#
loop_
_entity_poly.entity_id
_entity_poly.type
_entity_poly.pdbx_seq_one_letter_code
_entity_poly.pdbx_strand_id
1 'polypeptide(L)'
;MRILVYGAGVQGCELAHRLLQNKKNVVTMLARGEWKERLDQRGLVIRHWVQCRTTVDRVATIDTLAPDDCYDLVFVTMQAGQLPDVLPILKQNRSEYFVFVGNDPHAVEVMQAMQRPADKIAFGFQSSGGHRDVDKVVSAHVGVDMTIGGATAPLSGVFRYRVKTAFEGAKYKLTFVSDMDGWLKCHLALILPACYLCYACSGDLSKATKEQRGLVLDAAWEACEMLKAAHIPVDDKENTDCYRAGTPGRRKMDAMVLALCKTPLGRLCVSDHAMHAVAEMQYLDEAFEGLRTRTSVRMTAWDTLRSQMPSWDIMRKKTAKARR
;
A
#
# COMPACT_ATOMS: atom_id res chain seq x y z
N MET A 1 0.35 -24.81 -2.58
CA MET A 1 -0.62 -24.16 -1.67
C MET A 1 -1.79 -23.63 -2.49
N ARG A 2 -3.01 -23.68 -1.95
CA ARG A 2 -4.17 -22.97 -2.50
C ARG A 2 -4.18 -21.56 -1.93
N ILE A 3 -4.07 -20.56 -2.78
CA ILE A 3 -3.92 -19.16 -2.38
C ILE A 3 -5.01 -18.32 -3.04
N LEU A 4 -5.71 -17.50 -2.25
CA LEU A 4 -6.62 -16.49 -2.76
C LEU A 4 -5.95 -15.11 -2.72
N VAL A 5 -6.02 -14.38 -3.81
CA VAL A 5 -5.77 -12.93 -3.85
C VAL A 5 -7.12 -12.22 -3.97
N TYR A 6 -7.59 -11.67 -2.84
CA TYR A 6 -8.85 -10.96 -2.75
C TYR A 6 -8.65 -9.49 -3.17
N GLY A 7 -8.95 -9.21 -4.42
CA GLY A 7 -8.77 -7.92 -5.06
C GLY A 7 -7.83 -7.99 -6.27
N ALA A 8 -8.29 -7.51 -7.42
CA ALA A 8 -7.57 -7.54 -8.70
C ALA A 8 -7.16 -6.12 -9.14
N GLY A 9 -6.72 -5.29 -8.19
CA GLY A 9 -6.05 -4.01 -8.42
C GLY A 9 -4.58 -4.21 -8.80
N VAL A 10 -3.82 -3.11 -8.92
CA VAL A 10 -2.39 -3.15 -9.28
C VAL A 10 -1.60 -4.03 -8.31
N GLN A 11 -1.81 -3.84 -7.00
CA GLN A 11 -1.12 -4.60 -5.94
C GLN A 11 -1.45 -6.08 -6.01
N GLY A 12 -2.75 -6.44 -6.12
CA GLY A 12 -3.18 -7.83 -6.20
C GLY A 12 -2.70 -8.54 -7.46
N CYS A 13 -2.68 -7.84 -8.60
CA CYS A 13 -2.17 -8.39 -9.85
C CYS A 13 -0.67 -8.68 -9.80
N GLU A 14 0.14 -7.75 -9.28
CA GLU A 14 1.58 -7.97 -9.11
C GLU A 14 1.84 -9.12 -8.11
N LEU A 15 1.09 -9.16 -7.01
CA LEU A 15 1.19 -10.21 -6.00
C LEU A 15 0.86 -11.59 -6.59
N ALA A 16 -0.24 -11.69 -7.35
CA ALA A 16 -0.62 -12.94 -8.02
C ALA A 16 0.45 -13.41 -9.01
N HIS A 17 1.02 -12.49 -9.81
CA HIS A 17 2.15 -12.79 -10.70
C HIS A 17 3.33 -13.40 -9.94
N ARG A 18 3.68 -12.84 -8.76
CA ARG A 18 4.78 -13.37 -7.95
C ARG A 18 4.48 -14.74 -7.35
N LEU A 19 3.27 -14.94 -6.86
CA LEU A 19 2.82 -16.20 -6.29
C LEU A 19 2.78 -17.33 -7.34
N LEU A 20 2.45 -17.01 -8.60
CA LEU A 20 2.42 -17.95 -9.73
C LEU A 20 3.82 -18.39 -10.19
N GLN A 21 4.89 -17.71 -9.78
CA GLN A 21 6.27 -18.15 -10.04
C GLN A 21 6.59 -19.44 -9.28
N ASN A 22 6.01 -19.64 -8.11
CA ASN A 22 6.05 -20.94 -7.42
C ASN A 22 5.02 -21.90 -8.06
N LYS A 23 5.51 -22.83 -8.87
CA LYS A 23 4.66 -23.80 -9.63
C LYS A 23 3.88 -24.78 -8.75
N LYS A 24 4.17 -24.84 -7.45
CA LYS A 24 3.40 -25.63 -6.47
C LYS A 24 2.16 -24.89 -5.96
N ASN A 25 1.99 -23.60 -6.29
CA ASN A 25 0.82 -22.82 -5.91
C ASN A 25 -0.31 -22.95 -6.92
N VAL A 26 -1.52 -23.01 -6.39
CA VAL A 26 -2.76 -22.80 -7.12
C VAL A 26 -3.32 -21.46 -6.67
N VAL A 27 -3.17 -20.43 -7.52
CA VAL A 27 -3.57 -19.06 -7.20
C VAL A 27 -4.91 -18.76 -7.85
N THR A 28 -5.85 -18.29 -7.04
CA THR A 28 -7.14 -17.77 -7.47
C THR A 28 -7.21 -16.27 -7.18
N MET A 29 -7.74 -15.48 -8.10
CA MET A 29 -7.98 -14.05 -7.90
C MET A 29 -9.47 -13.76 -7.78
N LEU A 30 -9.85 -12.93 -6.80
CA LEU A 30 -11.20 -12.36 -6.78
C LEU A 30 -11.21 -11.07 -7.58
N ALA A 31 -11.96 -11.10 -8.69
CA ALA A 31 -12.15 -9.98 -9.61
C ALA A 31 -13.64 -9.87 -9.98
N ARG A 32 -14.09 -8.68 -10.39
CA ARG A 32 -15.50 -8.43 -10.72
C ARG A 32 -15.65 -7.69 -12.05
N GLY A 33 -16.84 -7.85 -12.68
CA GLY A 33 -17.25 -7.15 -13.89
C GLY A 33 -16.30 -7.39 -15.06
N GLU A 34 -16.20 -6.43 -15.95
CA GLU A 34 -15.38 -6.50 -17.17
C GLU A 34 -13.90 -6.88 -16.91
N TRP A 35 -13.35 -6.50 -15.74
CA TRP A 35 -11.96 -6.85 -15.43
C TRP A 35 -11.80 -8.36 -15.20
N LYS A 36 -12.79 -9.01 -14.56
CA LYS A 36 -12.82 -10.48 -14.45
C LYS A 36 -12.88 -11.13 -15.80
N GLU A 37 -13.79 -10.67 -16.67
CA GLU A 37 -13.94 -11.21 -18.03
C GLU A 37 -12.62 -11.11 -18.83
N ARG A 38 -11.90 -10.02 -18.69
CA ARG A 38 -10.58 -9.83 -19.33
C ARG A 38 -9.53 -10.79 -18.79
N LEU A 39 -9.48 -10.97 -17.46
CA LEU A 39 -8.58 -11.95 -16.83
C LEU A 39 -8.88 -13.38 -17.33
N ASP A 40 -10.17 -13.75 -17.46
CA ASP A 40 -10.59 -15.06 -17.93
C ASP A 40 -10.21 -15.29 -19.41
N GLN A 41 -10.40 -14.28 -20.25
CA GLN A 41 -10.13 -14.37 -21.69
C GLN A 41 -8.65 -14.28 -22.04
N ARG A 42 -7.92 -13.36 -21.43
CA ARG A 42 -6.55 -12.99 -21.82
C ARG A 42 -5.49 -13.41 -20.81
N GLY A 43 -5.90 -13.80 -19.61
CA GLY A 43 -4.99 -13.97 -18.46
C GLY A 43 -4.60 -12.65 -17.83
N LEU A 44 -3.73 -12.72 -16.84
CA LEU A 44 -3.17 -11.59 -16.13
C LEU A 44 -2.02 -10.96 -16.92
N VAL A 45 -2.30 -9.89 -17.63
CA VAL A 45 -1.31 -9.16 -18.43
C VAL A 45 -0.69 -8.04 -17.60
N ILE A 46 0.63 -8.10 -17.38
CA ILE A 46 1.38 -7.06 -16.64
C ILE A 46 2.50 -6.50 -17.53
N ARG A 47 2.48 -5.19 -17.76
CA ARG A 47 3.60 -4.43 -18.31
C ARG A 47 4.52 -3.99 -17.16
N HIS A 48 5.66 -4.65 -17.00
CA HIS A 48 6.71 -4.26 -16.06
C HIS A 48 7.50 -3.10 -16.65
N TRP A 49 7.19 -1.89 -16.19
CA TRP A 49 7.71 -0.68 -16.85
C TRP A 49 9.23 -0.56 -16.75
N VAL A 50 9.80 -0.72 -15.55
CA VAL A 50 11.25 -0.60 -15.30
C VAL A 50 12.04 -1.68 -16.03
N GLN A 51 11.50 -2.90 -16.09
CA GLN A 51 12.15 -4.06 -16.75
C GLN A 51 11.87 -4.12 -18.26
N CYS A 52 11.10 -3.18 -18.80
CA CYS A 52 10.75 -3.08 -20.22
C CYS A 52 10.16 -4.38 -20.81
N ARG A 53 9.44 -5.18 -20.00
CA ARG A 53 8.85 -6.47 -20.43
C ARG A 53 7.37 -6.56 -20.12
N THR A 54 6.67 -7.42 -20.86
CA THR A 54 5.27 -7.79 -20.56
C THR A 54 5.22 -9.27 -20.20
N THR A 55 4.45 -9.62 -19.18
CA THR A 55 4.16 -11.00 -18.80
C THR A 55 2.66 -11.27 -18.95
N VAL A 56 2.33 -12.52 -19.21
CA VAL A 56 0.95 -13.02 -19.26
C VAL A 56 0.92 -14.30 -18.42
N ASP A 57 0.12 -14.28 -17.36
CA ASP A 57 -0.05 -15.43 -16.49
C ASP A 57 -1.49 -15.96 -16.61
N ARG A 58 -1.65 -17.29 -16.63
CA ARG A 58 -2.95 -17.93 -16.46
C ARG A 58 -3.29 -17.97 -14.98
N VAL A 59 -4.43 -17.41 -14.60
CA VAL A 59 -4.90 -17.36 -13.20
C VAL A 59 -6.38 -17.71 -13.18
N ALA A 60 -6.79 -18.54 -12.22
CA ALA A 60 -8.20 -18.79 -11.96
C ALA A 60 -8.85 -17.55 -11.33
N THR A 61 -10.10 -17.26 -11.67
CA THR A 61 -10.82 -16.13 -11.09
C THR A 61 -12.15 -16.55 -10.47
N ILE A 62 -12.55 -15.84 -9.41
CA ILE A 62 -13.89 -15.91 -8.82
C ILE A 62 -14.42 -14.48 -8.70
N ASP A 63 -15.72 -14.29 -8.62
CA ASP A 63 -16.37 -13.00 -8.40
C ASP A 63 -16.89 -12.84 -6.96
N THR A 64 -17.09 -13.95 -6.27
CA THR A 64 -17.54 -14.03 -4.88
C THR A 64 -16.70 -15.04 -4.11
N LEU A 65 -16.56 -14.83 -2.81
CA LEU A 65 -15.91 -15.76 -1.88
C LEU A 65 -17.01 -16.45 -1.07
N ALA A 66 -17.23 -17.74 -1.33
CA ALA A 66 -18.18 -18.52 -0.55
C ALA A 66 -17.66 -18.81 0.88
N PRO A 67 -18.55 -18.92 1.88
CA PRO A 67 -18.13 -19.21 3.27
C PRO A 67 -17.36 -20.52 3.41
N ASP A 68 -17.67 -21.53 2.60
CA ASP A 68 -17.08 -22.87 2.61
C ASP A 68 -15.85 -23.02 1.70
N ASP A 69 -15.53 -22.03 0.89
CA ASP A 69 -14.24 -21.96 0.20
C ASP A 69 -13.11 -21.98 1.23
N CYS A 70 -12.06 -22.78 0.95
CA CYS A 70 -10.93 -22.90 1.86
C CYS A 70 -9.62 -22.73 1.12
N TYR A 71 -8.82 -21.77 1.59
CA TYR A 71 -7.48 -21.46 1.07
C TYR A 71 -6.46 -21.61 2.21
N ASP A 72 -5.25 -22.06 1.85
CA ASP A 72 -4.14 -22.13 2.80
C ASP A 72 -3.68 -20.74 3.23
N LEU A 73 -3.86 -19.74 2.36
CA LEU A 73 -3.50 -18.35 2.60
C LEU A 73 -4.39 -17.42 1.76
N VAL A 74 -4.92 -16.38 2.38
CA VAL A 74 -5.73 -15.33 1.73
C VAL A 74 -4.99 -14.01 1.81
N PHE A 75 -4.62 -13.43 0.68
CA PHE A 75 -4.12 -12.06 0.60
C PHE A 75 -5.26 -11.11 0.25
N VAL A 76 -5.52 -10.12 1.09
CA VAL A 76 -6.56 -9.11 0.91
C VAL A 76 -5.88 -7.81 0.45
N THR A 77 -6.06 -7.46 -0.82
CA THR A 77 -5.41 -6.30 -1.47
C THR A 77 -6.41 -5.18 -1.75
N MET A 78 -7.27 -4.94 -0.78
CA MET A 78 -8.28 -3.88 -0.83
C MET A 78 -7.73 -2.59 -0.21
N GLN A 79 -8.23 -1.44 -0.67
CA GLN A 79 -7.95 -0.17 -0.02
C GLN A 79 -8.56 -0.15 1.39
N ALA A 80 -7.89 0.49 2.36
CA ALA A 80 -8.32 0.51 3.75
C ALA A 80 -9.78 0.96 3.93
N GLY A 81 -10.20 2.01 3.22
CA GLY A 81 -11.58 2.49 3.26
C GLY A 81 -12.64 1.53 2.71
N GLN A 82 -12.22 0.44 2.04
CA GLN A 82 -13.12 -0.60 1.53
C GLN A 82 -13.17 -1.84 2.44
N LEU A 83 -12.27 -1.93 3.42
CA LEU A 83 -12.22 -3.09 4.32
C LEU A 83 -13.53 -3.31 5.10
N PRO A 84 -14.21 -2.27 5.62
CA PRO A 84 -15.48 -2.46 6.33
C PRO A 84 -16.53 -3.25 5.54
N ASP A 85 -16.58 -3.07 4.22
CA ASP A 85 -17.54 -3.76 3.35
C ASP A 85 -17.21 -5.24 3.13
N VAL A 86 -15.93 -5.62 3.21
CA VAL A 86 -15.48 -6.99 2.91
C VAL A 86 -15.16 -7.80 4.16
N LEU A 87 -14.90 -7.19 5.31
CA LEU A 87 -14.61 -7.88 6.56
C LEU A 87 -15.71 -8.89 6.97
N PRO A 88 -17.03 -8.60 6.84
CA PRO A 88 -18.08 -9.59 7.14
C PRO A 88 -17.96 -10.86 6.29
N ILE A 89 -17.58 -10.74 5.02
CA ILE A 89 -17.39 -11.87 4.09
C ILE A 89 -16.15 -12.67 4.49
N LEU A 90 -15.03 -11.98 4.74
CA LEU A 90 -13.77 -12.61 5.13
C LEU A 90 -13.89 -13.34 6.48
N LYS A 91 -14.63 -12.75 7.42
CA LYS A 91 -14.88 -13.32 8.74
C LYS A 91 -15.67 -14.65 8.68
N GLN A 92 -16.61 -14.78 7.75
CA GLN A 92 -17.43 -15.99 7.59
C GLN A 92 -16.69 -17.11 6.82
N ASN A 93 -15.65 -16.77 6.07
CA ASN A 93 -14.92 -17.74 5.26
C ASN A 93 -14.09 -18.70 6.13
N ARG A 94 -13.98 -19.97 5.73
CA ARG A 94 -13.30 -21.05 6.49
C ARG A 94 -11.77 -21.00 6.44
N SER A 95 -11.15 -20.21 5.56
CA SER A 95 -9.70 -20.06 5.53
C SER A 95 -9.19 -19.54 6.86
N GLU A 96 -8.01 -20.00 7.28
CA GLU A 96 -7.47 -19.63 8.60
C GLU A 96 -6.53 -18.41 8.56
N TYR A 97 -5.70 -18.30 7.52
CA TYR A 97 -4.60 -17.34 7.46
C TYR A 97 -4.90 -16.21 6.49
N PHE A 98 -4.89 -14.98 6.99
CA PHE A 98 -5.16 -13.77 6.21
C PHE A 98 -3.99 -12.80 6.28
N VAL A 99 -3.63 -12.23 5.13
CA VAL A 99 -2.66 -11.14 5.01
C VAL A 99 -3.35 -9.93 4.37
N PHE A 100 -3.55 -8.87 5.12
CA PHE A 100 -4.06 -7.60 4.59
C PHE A 100 -2.89 -6.80 4.02
N VAL A 101 -2.95 -6.48 2.73
CA VAL A 101 -1.83 -5.84 2.00
C VAL A 101 -2.26 -4.48 1.49
N GLY A 102 -1.63 -3.43 2.00
CA GLY A 102 -1.88 -2.05 1.60
C GLY A 102 -1.58 -1.06 2.70
N ASN A 103 -1.93 0.20 2.48
CA ASN A 103 -1.89 1.24 3.50
C ASN A 103 -3.09 1.06 4.43
N ASP A 104 -2.85 0.69 5.68
CA ASP A 104 -3.92 0.55 6.66
C ASP A 104 -3.53 1.26 7.97
N PRO A 105 -4.18 2.40 8.30
CA PRO A 105 -3.95 3.11 9.55
C PRO A 105 -4.61 2.44 10.76
N HIS A 106 -5.43 1.41 10.55
CA HIS A 106 -6.29 0.77 11.53
C HIS A 106 -6.06 -0.76 11.61
N ALA A 107 -4.79 -1.20 11.49
CA ALA A 107 -4.46 -2.63 11.45
C ALA A 107 -4.95 -3.38 12.72
N VAL A 108 -4.89 -2.75 13.88
CA VAL A 108 -5.39 -3.35 15.14
C VAL A 108 -6.90 -3.53 15.10
N GLU A 109 -7.65 -2.52 14.66
CA GLU A 109 -9.10 -2.55 14.55
C GLU A 109 -9.57 -3.58 13.52
N VAL A 110 -8.88 -3.68 12.37
CA VAL A 110 -9.14 -4.71 11.36
C VAL A 110 -8.90 -6.11 11.91
N MET A 111 -7.79 -6.31 12.65
CA MET A 111 -7.49 -7.59 13.31
C MET A 111 -8.62 -7.98 14.29
N GLN A 112 -9.07 -7.05 15.12
CA GLN A 112 -10.16 -7.27 16.08
C GLN A 112 -11.49 -7.58 15.38
N ALA A 113 -11.80 -6.84 14.30
CA ALA A 113 -13.04 -7.03 13.53
C ALA A 113 -13.11 -8.41 12.86
N MET A 114 -11.99 -9.02 12.53
CA MET A 114 -11.92 -10.38 11.99
C MET A 114 -12.38 -11.45 12.97
N GLN A 115 -12.34 -11.18 14.29
CA GLN A 115 -12.73 -12.13 15.36
C GLN A 115 -12.06 -13.50 15.21
N ARG A 116 -10.78 -13.49 14.87
CA ARG A 116 -9.93 -14.68 14.74
C ARG A 116 -8.72 -14.55 15.66
N PRO A 117 -8.01 -15.65 15.97
CA PRO A 117 -6.76 -15.57 16.70
C PRO A 117 -5.78 -14.63 15.99
N ALA A 118 -5.12 -13.74 16.74
CA ALA A 118 -4.19 -12.74 16.19
C ALA A 118 -3.01 -13.38 15.43
N ASP A 119 -2.60 -14.58 15.79
CA ASP A 119 -1.55 -15.35 15.12
C ASP A 119 -1.98 -15.91 13.75
N LYS A 120 -3.22 -15.71 13.33
CA LYS A 120 -3.78 -16.06 12.01
C LYS A 120 -3.94 -14.86 11.09
N ILE A 121 -3.63 -13.65 11.56
CA ILE A 121 -3.80 -12.41 10.82
C ILE A 121 -2.46 -11.69 10.71
N ALA A 122 -2.11 -11.30 9.51
CA ALA A 122 -0.93 -10.51 9.21
C ALA A 122 -1.31 -9.26 8.42
N PHE A 123 -0.45 -8.26 8.50
CA PHE A 123 -0.53 -7.05 7.69
C PHE A 123 0.75 -6.94 6.88
N GLY A 124 0.66 -6.40 5.67
CA GLY A 124 1.80 -6.26 4.78
C GLY A 124 1.70 -5.02 3.91
N PHE A 125 2.86 -4.53 3.51
CA PHE A 125 2.98 -3.48 2.52
C PHE A 125 3.89 -3.95 1.39
N GLN A 126 3.35 -3.99 0.16
CA GLN A 126 4.09 -4.37 -1.03
C GLN A 126 4.63 -3.14 -1.75
N SER A 127 5.95 -3.11 -1.97
CA SER A 127 6.64 -2.00 -2.64
C SER A 127 6.46 -2.07 -4.15
N SER A 128 5.25 -1.81 -4.64
CA SER A 128 4.98 -1.68 -6.07
C SER A 128 3.94 -0.59 -6.33
N GLY A 129 4.16 0.18 -7.39
CA GLY A 129 3.24 1.21 -7.86
C GLY A 129 2.75 0.93 -9.27
N GLY A 130 1.95 1.83 -9.81
CA GLY A 130 1.45 1.75 -11.18
C GLY A 130 -0.03 2.05 -11.29
N HIS A 131 -0.60 1.68 -12.44
CA HIS A 131 -2.02 1.86 -12.70
C HIS A 131 -2.59 0.68 -13.49
N ARG A 132 -3.90 0.56 -13.45
CA ARG A 132 -4.63 -0.38 -14.29
C ARG A 132 -5.09 0.35 -15.55
N ASP A 133 -4.67 -0.15 -16.69
CA ASP A 133 -5.14 0.25 -18.01
C ASP A 133 -6.34 -0.61 -18.44
N VAL A 134 -6.88 -0.35 -19.62
CA VAL A 134 -8.08 -1.05 -20.14
C VAL A 134 -7.88 -2.57 -20.17
N ASP A 135 -6.73 -3.05 -20.62
CA ASP A 135 -6.48 -4.48 -20.89
C ASP A 135 -5.26 -5.08 -20.14
N LYS A 136 -4.60 -4.30 -19.28
CA LYS A 136 -3.40 -4.71 -18.57
C LYS A 136 -3.17 -3.90 -17.30
N VAL A 137 -2.26 -4.37 -16.49
CA VAL A 137 -1.65 -3.60 -15.40
C VAL A 137 -0.31 -3.07 -15.87
N VAL A 138 -0.05 -1.79 -15.66
CA VAL A 138 1.28 -1.21 -15.76
C VAL A 138 1.86 -1.16 -14.35
N SER A 139 2.87 -1.98 -14.10
CA SER A 139 3.53 -2.08 -12.79
C SER A 139 4.91 -1.42 -12.85
N ALA A 140 5.18 -0.56 -11.88
CA ALA A 140 6.45 0.14 -11.71
C ALA A 140 7.09 -0.26 -10.38
N HIS A 141 8.21 -0.93 -10.44
CA HIS A 141 9.02 -1.32 -9.28
C HIS A 141 10.48 -1.51 -9.70
N VAL A 142 11.41 -1.21 -8.82
CA VAL A 142 12.83 -1.52 -9.02
C VAL A 142 13.10 -2.96 -8.57
N GLY A 143 12.53 -3.34 -7.45
CA GLY A 143 12.39 -4.71 -6.94
C GLY A 143 11.04 -4.82 -6.26
N VAL A 144 10.41 -5.99 -6.26
CA VAL A 144 9.18 -6.20 -5.50
C VAL A 144 9.54 -6.88 -4.20
N ASP A 145 9.12 -6.28 -3.13
CA ASP A 145 9.26 -6.79 -1.78
C ASP A 145 7.98 -6.53 -0.97
N MET A 146 7.87 -7.22 0.14
CA MET A 146 6.82 -6.99 1.12
C MET A 146 7.44 -6.89 2.50
N THR A 147 7.14 -5.79 3.19
CA THR A 147 7.27 -5.73 4.64
C THR A 147 6.01 -6.33 5.24
N ILE A 148 6.15 -7.28 6.17
CA ILE A 148 5.03 -8.04 6.72
C ILE A 148 5.22 -8.33 8.21
N GLY A 149 4.14 -8.25 8.98
CA GLY A 149 4.15 -8.51 10.43
C GLY A 149 2.75 -8.78 10.97
N GLY A 150 2.65 -9.16 12.24
CA GLY A 150 1.40 -9.06 12.97
C GLY A 150 1.10 -7.60 13.31
N ALA A 151 -0.11 -7.29 13.71
CA ALA A 151 -0.49 -5.90 14.02
C ALA A 151 0.45 -5.29 15.08
N THR A 152 0.56 -5.93 16.24
CA THR A 152 1.34 -5.42 17.39
C THR A 152 2.34 -6.43 17.96
N ALA A 153 2.52 -7.59 17.29
CA ALA A 153 3.41 -8.65 17.74
C ALA A 153 4.02 -9.38 16.54
N PRO A 154 5.19 -10.02 16.70
CA PRO A 154 5.81 -10.81 15.64
C PRO A 154 4.89 -11.95 15.18
N LEU A 155 4.91 -12.24 13.88
CA LEU A 155 4.21 -13.41 13.35
C LEU A 155 4.77 -14.70 13.92
N SER A 156 3.89 -15.67 14.18
CA SER A 156 4.26 -17.03 14.59
C SER A 156 5.18 -17.69 13.55
N GLY A 157 6.01 -18.64 14.01
CA GLY A 157 6.87 -19.42 13.13
C GLY A 157 6.10 -20.13 12.02
N VAL A 158 4.92 -20.65 12.34
CA VAL A 158 4.02 -21.31 11.38
C VAL A 158 3.55 -20.34 10.29
N PHE A 159 3.11 -19.14 10.66
CA PHE A 159 2.66 -18.15 9.68
C PHE A 159 3.83 -17.69 8.79
N ARG A 160 4.96 -17.37 9.40
CA ARG A 160 6.18 -16.99 8.63
C ARG A 160 6.60 -18.07 7.64
N TYR A 161 6.55 -19.34 8.05
CA TYR A 161 6.84 -20.48 7.17
C TYR A 161 5.85 -20.53 5.99
N ARG A 162 4.53 -20.40 6.24
CA ARG A 162 3.51 -20.37 5.17
C ARG A 162 3.77 -19.27 4.14
N VAL A 163 4.01 -18.05 4.61
CA VAL A 163 4.31 -16.93 3.70
C VAL A 163 5.59 -17.18 2.90
N LYS A 164 6.67 -17.63 3.54
CA LYS A 164 7.91 -17.97 2.85
C LYS A 164 7.70 -19.06 1.79
N THR A 165 6.95 -20.11 2.13
CA THR A 165 6.63 -21.21 1.20
C THR A 165 5.80 -20.73 0.02
N ALA A 166 4.87 -19.78 0.22
CA ALA A 166 4.07 -19.19 -0.86
C ALA A 166 4.96 -18.50 -1.92
N PHE A 167 6.05 -17.86 -1.51
CA PHE A 167 6.98 -17.16 -2.41
C PHE A 167 8.24 -17.96 -2.76
N GLU A 168 8.29 -19.26 -2.44
CA GLU A 168 9.45 -20.12 -2.77
C GLU A 168 9.70 -20.09 -4.29
N GLY A 169 10.96 -19.83 -4.68
CA GLY A 169 11.35 -19.72 -6.09
C GLY A 169 10.97 -18.41 -6.78
N ALA A 170 10.19 -17.55 -6.15
CA ALA A 170 9.88 -16.21 -6.67
C ALA A 170 11.03 -15.23 -6.35
N LYS A 171 11.28 -14.29 -7.27
CA LYS A 171 12.14 -13.13 -6.98
C LYS A 171 11.34 -12.10 -6.18
N TYR A 172 11.13 -12.41 -4.90
CA TYR A 172 10.31 -11.62 -4.00
C TYR A 172 10.94 -11.61 -2.60
N LYS A 173 11.31 -10.43 -2.11
CA LYS A 173 11.91 -10.26 -0.80
C LYS A 173 10.84 -10.11 0.27
N LEU A 174 10.96 -10.82 1.37
CA LEU A 174 10.10 -10.70 2.54
C LEU A 174 10.91 -10.11 3.70
N THR A 175 10.46 -8.97 4.23
CA THR A 175 11.01 -8.34 5.43
C THR A 175 9.99 -8.48 6.56
N PHE A 176 10.36 -9.18 7.65
CA PHE A 176 9.46 -9.41 8.77
C PHE A 176 9.72 -8.38 9.86
N VAL A 177 8.65 -7.70 10.30
CA VAL A 177 8.67 -6.75 11.42
C VAL A 177 7.82 -7.25 12.58
N SER A 178 8.07 -6.73 13.77
CA SER A 178 7.37 -7.13 14.99
C SER A 178 6.08 -6.35 15.24
N ASP A 179 5.97 -5.15 14.69
CA ASP A 179 4.84 -4.23 14.83
C ASP A 179 4.52 -3.62 13.48
N MET A 180 3.54 -4.21 12.79
CA MET A 180 3.16 -3.72 11.47
C MET A 180 2.20 -2.54 11.56
N ASP A 181 1.45 -2.38 12.65
CA ASP A 181 0.57 -1.23 12.88
C ASP A 181 1.39 0.06 13.00
N GLY A 182 2.42 0.05 13.84
CA GLY A 182 3.37 1.17 13.96
C GLY A 182 4.10 1.44 12.65
N TRP A 183 4.56 0.40 11.97
CA TRP A 183 5.26 0.52 10.69
C TRP A 183 4.38 1.18 9.62
N LEU A 184 3.12 0.79 9.47
CA LEU A 184 2.18 1.37 8.50
C LEU A 184 1.92 2.85 8.79
N LYS A 185 1.76 3.24 10.06
CA LYS A 185 1.60 4.64 10.47
C LYS A 185 2.86 5.46 10.16
N CYS A 186 4.06 4.91 10.42
CA CYS A 186 5.32 5.54 10.01
C CYS A 186 5.45 5.69 8.49
N HIS A 187 4.96 4.71 7.73
CA HIS A 187 4.92 4.80 6.27
C HIS A 187 4.02 5.96 5.80
N LEU A 188 2.86 6.14 6.42
CA LEU A 188 1.95 7.25 6.11
C LEU A 188 2.57 8.62 6.40
N ALA A 189 3.46 8.73 7.38
CA ALA A 189 4.17 9.97 7.70
C ALA A 189 4.95 10.55 6.51
N LEU A 190 5.40 9.71 5.56
CA LEU A 190 6.04 10.14 4.31
C LEU A 190 5.06 10.18 3.13
N ILE A 191 4.16 9.20 3.02
CA ILE A 191 3.28 9.06 1.87
C ILE A 191 2.29 10.21 1.76
N LEU A 192 1.70 10.64 2.88
CA LEU A 192 0.72 11.73 2.86
C LEU A 192 1.34 13.07 2.42
N PRO A 193 2.48 13.55 2.97
CA PRO A 193 3.14 14.75 2.46
C PRO A 193 3.54 14.66 0.98
N ALA A 194 3.99 13.49 0.52
CA ALA A 194 4.30 13.29 -0.90
C ALA A 194 3.04 13.39 -1.79
N CYS A 195 1.88 12.90 -1.30
CA CYS A 195 0.60 13.05 -1.99
C CYS A 195 0.11 14.51 -1.98
N TYR A 196 0.25 15.25 -0.87
CA TYR A 196 -0.09 16.68 -0.84
C TYR A 196 0.72 17.47 -1.87
N LEU A 197 2.03 17.20 -1.95
CA LEU A 197 2.88 17.80 -3.00
C LEU A 197 2.39 17.44 -4.40
N CYS A 198 2.03 16.18 -4.63
CA CYS A 198 1.49 15.73 -5.92
C CYS A 198 0.22 16.50 -6.28
N TYR A 199 -0.72 16.67 -5.35
CA TYR A 199 -1.96 17.41 -5.58
C TYR A 199 -1.73 18.91 -5.77
N ALA A 200 -0.83 19.52 -5.01
CA ALA A 200 -0.42 20.91 -5.18
C ALA A 200 0.18 21.17 -6.57
N CYS A 201 0.91 20.20 -7.12
CA CYS A 201 1.47 20.23 -8.48
C CYS A 201 0.50 19.71 -9.55
N SER A 202 -0.78 19.49 -9.24
CA SER A 202 -1.80 18.95 -10.16
C SER A 202 -1.38 17.64 -10.86
N GLY A 203 -0.68 16.75 -10.14
CA GLY A 203 -0.17 15.46 -10.62
C GLY A 203 1.19 15.52 -11.33
N ASP A 204 1.73 16.69 -11.60
CA ASP A 204 3.02 16.86 -12.26
C ASP A 204 4.11 17.27 -11.26
N LEU A 205 4.72 16.28 -10.63
CA LEU A 205 5.78 16.49 -9.63
C LEU A 205 7.02 17.22 -10.19
N SER A 206 7.20 17.28 -11.52
CA SER A 206 8.32 18.01 -12.12
C SER A 206 8.28 19.52 -11.84
N LYS A 207 7.08 20.03 -11.52
CA LYS A 207 6.83 21.44 -11.16
C LYS A 207 7.16 21.77 -9.70
N ALA A 208 7.41 20.75 -8.87
CA ALA A 208 7.71 20.96 -7.46
C ALA A 208 8.97 21.82 -7.27
N THR A 209 8.86 22.89 -6.48
CA THR A 209 9.98 23.74 -6.13
C THR A 209 10.93 23.05 -5.14
N LYS A 210 12.13 23.62 -4.91
CA LYS A 210 13.07 23.08 -3.93
C LYS A 210 12.48 23.18 -2.51
N GLU A 211 11.81 24.29 -2.23
CA GLU A 211 11.17 24.56 -0.93
C GLU A 211 10.05 23.53 -0.67
N GLN A 212 9.19 23.29 -1.65
CA GLN A 212 8.11 22.29 -1.53
C GLN A 212 8.65 20.87 -1.30
N ARG A 213 9.73 20.48 -1.98
CA ARG A 213 10.39 19.19 -1.74
C ARG A 213 10.98 19.10 -0.33
N GLY A 214 11.55 20.19 0.17
CA GLY A 214 12.03 20.28 1.57
C GLY A 214 10.89 20.09 2.56
N LEU A 215 9.75 20.77 2.34
CA LEU A 215 8.57 20.65 3.19
C LEU A 215 8.04 19.22 3.30
N VAL A 216 8.15 18.36 2.24
CA VAL A 216 7.76 16.95 2.33
C VAL A 216 8.51 16.22 3.43
N LEU A 217 9.82 16.42 3.52
CA LEU A 217 10.64 15.73 4.50
C LEU A 217 10.54 16.37 5.90
N ASP A 218 10.34 17.68 5.97
CA ASP A 218 10.08 18.36 7.24
C ASP A 218 8.72 17.92 7.82
N ALA A 219 7.69 17.82 6.98
CA ALA A 219 6.38 17.28 7.37
C ALA A 219 6.46 15.82 7.81
N ALA A 220 7.24 14.98 7.11
CA ALA A 220 7.48 13.60 7.49
C ALA A 220 8.18 13.49 8.86
N TRP A 221 9.14 14.37 9.14
CA TRP A 221 9.79 14.45 10.46
C TRP A 221 8.80 14.86 11.54
N GLU A 222 8.03 15.94 11.33
CA GLU A 222 6.98 16.39 12.26
C GLU A 222 5.96 15.29 12.55
N ALA A 223 5.58 14.53 11.52
CA ALA A 223 4.66 13.40 11.64
C ALA A 223 5.26 12.26 12.48
N CYS A 224 6.56 11.94 12.34
CA CYS A 224 7.23 10.97 13.20
C CYS A 224 7.25 11.42 14.66
N GLU A 225 7.52 12.69 14.93
CA GLU A 225 7.49 13.25 16.29
C GLU A 225 6.07 13.22 16.88
N MET A 226 5.04 13.47 16.05
CA MET A 226 3.64 13.33 16.45
C MET A 226 3.29 11.87 16.79
N LEU A 227 3.73 10.89 15.97
CA LEU A 227 3.52 9.47 16.27
C LEU A 227 4.17 9.05 17.59
N LYS A 228 5.40 9.52 17.88
CA LYS A 228 6.05 9.28 19.17
C LYS A 228 5.24 9.86 20.33
N ALA A 229 4.75 11.09 20.19
CA ALA A 229 3.92 11.73 21.20
C ALA A 229 2.57 11.00 21.39
N ALA A 230 2.07 10.33 20.38
CA ALA A 230 0.89 9.44 20.44
C ALA A 230 1.24 8.03 20.96
N HIS A 231 2.44 7.79 21.46
CA HIS A 231 2.93 6.49 21.94
C HIS A 231 2.94 5.38 20.89
N ILE A 232 3.06 5.75 19.60
CA ILE A 232 3.20 4.81 18.49
C ILE A 232 4.69 4.56 18.26
N PRO A 233 5.16 3.29 18.19
CA PRO A 233 6.57 2.98 17.98
C PRO A 233 7.07 3.52 16.63
N VAL A 234 8.18 4.26 16.68
CA VAL A 234 8.86 4.82 15.51
C VAL A 234 10.31 4.37 15.53
N ASP A 235 10.79 3.73 14.47
CA ASP A 235 12.22 3.43 14.33
C ASP A 235 12.99 4.71 13.99
N ASP A 236 13.81 5.17 14.92
CA ASP A 236 14.56 6.42 14.78
C ASP A 236 15.54 6.39 13.61
N LYS A 237 16.18 5.27 13.35
CA LYS A 237 17.16 5.15 12.25
C LYS A 237 16.50 5.13 10.88
N GLU A 238 15.40 4.37 10.75
CA GLU A 238 14.71 4.23 9.46
C GLU A 238 13.81 5.42 9.15
N ASN A 239 13.24 6.07 10.14
CA ASN A 239 12.26 7.15 9.96
C ASN A 239 12.81 8.51 10.38
N THR A 240 13.03 8.75 11.67
CA THR A 240 13.36 10.09 12.16
C THR A 240 14.67 10.63 11.62
N ASP A 241 15.75 9.85 11.65
CA ASP A 241 17.08 10.29 11.18
C ASP A 241 17.11 10.49 9.65
N CYS A 242 16.24 9.81 8.91
CA CYS A 242 16.11 10.03 7.47
C CYS A 242 15.45 11.38 7.14
N TYR A 243 14.62 11.92 8.02
CA TYR A 243 13.87 13.15 7.74
C TYR A 243 14.43 14.39 8.47
N ARG A 244 15.15 14.22 9.58
CA ARG A 244 15.67 15.30 10.38
C ARG A 244 16.74 16.11 9.62
N ALA A 245 16.56 17.43 9.58
CA ALA A 245 17.51 18.34 8.91
C ALA A 245 18.94 18.17 9.44
N GLY A 246 19.93 18.25 8.54
CA GLY A 246 21.36 18.17 8.86
C GLY A 246 21.94 16.76 8.94
N THR A 247 21.13 15.70 8.91
CA THR A 247 21.61 14.31 8.97
C THR A 247 22.07 13.77 7.60
N PRO A 248 22.96 12.76 7.56
CA PRO A 248 23.29 12.07 6.32
C PRO A 248 22.08 11.36 5.68
N GLY A 249 21.15 10.83 6.51
CA GLY A 249 19.90 10.23 6.07
C GLY A 249 19.04 11.22 5.29
N ARG A 250 18.85 12.45 5.82
CA ARG A 250 18.11 13.52 5.16
C ARG A 250 18.68 13.84 3.77
N ARG A 251 19.99 13.93 3.61
CA ARG A 251 20.61 14.18 2.29
C ARG A 251 20.28 13.10 1.26
N LYS A 252 20.24 11.83 1.68
CA LYS A 252 19.81 10.72 0.80
C LYS A 252 18.34 10.85 0.42
N MET A 253 17.48 11.20 1.38
CA MET A 253 16.06 11.41 1.13
C MET A 253 15.80 12.62 0.23
N ASP A 254 16.50 13.73 0.41
CA ASP A 254 16.43 14.89 -0.48
C ASP A 254 16.77 14.51 -1.93
N ALA A 255 17.83 13.71 -2.12
CA ALA A 255 18.21 13.20 -3.45
C ALA A 255 17.14 12.25 -4.03
N MET A 256 16.56 11.39 -3.20
CA MET A 256 15.48 10.48 -3.60
C MET A 256 14.21 11.26 -4.00
N VAL A 257 13.77 12.21 -3.20
CA VAL A 257 12.60 13.06 -3.51
C VAL A 257 12.85 13.86 -4.79
N LEU A 258 14.05 14.40 -4.98
CA LEU A 258 14.43 15.09 -6.22
C LEU A 258 14.34 14.12 -7.42
N ALA A 259 14.88 12.92 -7.31
CA ALA A 259 14.84 11.91 -8.37
C ALA A 259 13.38 11.53 -8.71
N LEU A 260 12.54 11.30 -7.69
CA LEU A 260 11.12 11.04 -7.89
C LEU A 260 10.42 12.21 -8.60
N CYS A 261 10.73 13.47 -8.24
CA CYS A 261 10.12 14.63 -8.88
C CYS A 261 10.61 14.85 -10.33
N LYS A 262 11.81 14.42 -10.68
CA LYS A 262 12.43 14.73 -11.99
C LYS A 262 12.50 13.53 -12.95
N THR A 263 11.98 12.38 -12.58
CA THR A 263 12.01 11.18 -13.42
C THR A 263 10.60 10.59 -13.60
N PRO A 264 10.36 9.79 -14.65
CA PRO A 264 9.09 9.08 -14.83
C PRO A 264 8.69 8.15 -13.68
N LEU A 265 9.63 7.74 -12.81
CA LEU A 265 9.34 6.92 -11.63
C LEU A 265 8.42 7.64 -10.65
N GLY A 266 8.58 8.95 -10.46
CA GLY A 266 7.68 9.71 -9.58
C GLY A 266 6.25 9.74 -10.09
N ARG A 267 6.06 9.84 -11.40
CA ARG A 267 4.75 9.72 -12.00
C ARG A 267 4.13 8.35 -11.70
N LEU A 268 4.84 7.26 -11.96
CA LEU A 268 4.33 5.90 -11.83
C LEU A 268 4.15 5.46 -10.38
N CYS A 269 5.07 5.85 -9.49
CA CYS A 269 5.04 5.41 -8.09
C CYS A 269 4.20 6.31 -7.17
N VAL A 270 4.09 7.61 -7.49
CA VAL A 270 3.40 8.59 -6.64
C VAL A 270 2.18 9.17 -7.37
N SER A 271 2.39 9.86 -8.51
CA SER A 271 1.31 10.62 -9.13
C SER A 271 0.18 9.76 -9.67
N ASP A 272 0.49 8.67 -10.35
CA ASP A 272 -0.54 7.77 -10.90
C ASP A 272 -1.38 7.17 -9.77
N HIS A 273 -0.76 6.75 -8.66
CA HIS A 273 -1.49 6.26 -7.51
C HIS A 273 -2.34 7.35 -6.85
N ALA A 274 -1.73 8.46 -6.45
CA ALA A 274 -2.42 9.55 -5.76
C ALA A 274 -3.60 10.09 -6.57
N MET A 275 -3.43 10.33 -7.87
CA MET A 275 -4.47 10.89 -8.74
C MET A 275 -5.63 9.92 -9.01
N HIS A 276 -5.39 8.60 -9.00
CA HIS A 276 -6.44 7.59 -9.21
C HIS A 276 -7.07 7.10 -7.91
N ALA A 277 -6.40 7.24 -6.76
CA ALA A 277 -6.83 6.76 -5.45
C ALA A 277 -7.21 7.90 -4.47
N VAL A 278 -7.78 9.01 -4.98
CA VAL A 278 -8.11 10.20 -4.16
C VAL A 278 -8.97 9.86 -2.93
N ALA A 279 -9.92 8.94 -3.07
CA ALA A 279 -10.76 8.53 -1.94
C ALA A 279 -9.97 7.77 -0.86
N GLU A 280 -9.00 6.95 -1.26
CA GLU A 280 -8.09 6.28 -0.33
C GLU A 280 -7.20 7.31 0.37
N MET A 281 -6.59 8.23 -0.37
CA MET A 281 -5.71 9.24 0.21
C MET A 281 -6.47 10.13 1.20
N GLN A 282 -7.71 10.50 0.90
CA GLN A 282 -8.56 11.23 1.84
C GLN A 282 -8.83 10.41 3.11
N TYR A 283 -9.17 9.14 2.98
CA TYR A 283 -9.39 8.25 4.13
C TYR A 283 -8.14 8.13 5.02
N LEU A 284 -6.97 7.98 4.40
CA LEU A 284 -5.70 7.91 5.13
C LEU A 284 -5.34 9.24 5.81
N ASP A 285 -5.59 10.39 5.14
CA ASP A 285 -5.41 11.72 5.70
C ASP A 285 -6.31 11.94 6.92
N GLU A 286 -7.61 11.64 6.82
CA GLU A 286 -8.57 11.78 7.91
C GLU A 286 -8.19 10.89 9.11
N ALA A 287 -7.75 9.66 8.88
CA ALA A 287 -7.29 8.77 9.93
C ALA A 287 -6.01 9.29 10.62
N PHE A 288 -5.06 9.82 9.84
CA PHE A 288 -3.82 10.38 10.39
C PHE A 288 -4.07 11.67 11.18
N GLU A 289 -4.94 12.56 10.69
CA GLU A 289 -5.40 13.74 11.45
C GLU A 289 -6.12 13.33 12.74
N GLY A 290 -6.89 12.25 12.74
CA GLY A 290 -7.49 11.66 13.94
C GLY A 290 -6.45 11.25 15.00
N LEU A 291 -5.29 10.73 14.59
CA LEU A 291 -4.18 10.47 15.51
C LEU A 291 -3.57 11.78 16.04
N ARG A 292 -3.38 12.77 15.18
CA ARG A 292 -2.84 14.07 15.52
C ARG A 292 -3.64 14.77 16.63
N THR A 293 -4.98 14.68 16.59
CA THR A 293 -5.84 15.29 17.62
C THR A 293 -5.60 14.77 19.02
N ARG A 294 -4.93 13.62 19.16
CA ARG A 294 -4.55 13.03 20.46
C ARG A 294 -3.25 13.61 21.04
N THR A 295 -2.60 14.51 20.32
CA THR A 295 -1.32 15.11 20.69
C THR A 295 -1.37 16.63 20.63
N SER A 296 -0.41 17.30 21.25
CA SER A 296 -0.20 18.75 21.18
C SER A 296 0.95 19.14 20.24
N VAL A 297 1.45 18.19 19.44
CA VAL A 297 2.59 18.44 18.55
C VAL A 297 2.19 19.38 17.42
N ARG A 298 2.95 20.46 17.26
CA ARG A 298 2.78 21.43 16.19
C ARG A 298 3.40 20.88 14.91
N MET A 299 2.62 20.81 13.82
CA MET A 299 3.05 20.27 12.52
C MET A 299 2.97 21.37 11.45
N THR A 300 3.89 22.33 11.51
CA THR A 300 3.86 23.55 10.67
C THR A 300 4.17 23.25 9.20
N ALA A 301 5.16 22.41 8.92
CA ALA A 301 5.51 22.03 7.55
C ALA A 301 4.39 21.17 6.92
N TRP A 302 3.79 20.26 7.71
CA TRP A 302 2.64 19.47 7.31
C TRP A 302 1.46 20.36 6.92
N ASP A 303 1.06 21.28 7.80
CA ASP A 303 -0.07 22.19 7.55
C ASP A 303 0.20 23.10 6.35
N THR A 304 1.44 23.60 6.20
CA THR A 304 1.84 24.43 5.06
C THR A 304 1.70 23.67 3.76
N LEU A 305 2.19 22.44 3.69
CA LEU A 305 2.14 21.64 2.47
C LEU A 305 0.70 21.22 2.15
N ARG A 306 -0.07 20.80 3.16
CA ARG A 306 -1.48 20.42 3.02
C ARG A 306 -2.36 21.58 2.55
N SER A 307 -2.08 22.82 2.98
CA SER A 307 -2.82 24.01 2.54
C SER A 307 -2.60 24.38 1.06
N GLN A 308 -1.52 23.87 0.45
CA GLN A 308 -1.22 24.12 -0.97
C GLN A 308 -2.00 23.21 -1.92
N MET A 309 -2.59 22.12 -1.44
CA MET A 309 -3.40 21.24 -2.27
C MET A 309 -4.85 21.73 -2.39
N PRO A 310 -5.57 21.40 -3.48
CA PRO A 310 -7.01 21.61 -3.55
C PRO A 310 -7.74 20.81 -2.46
N SER A 311 -8.88 21.29 -1.97
CA SER A 311 -9.69 20.54 -1.00
C SER A 311 -10.09 19.17 -1.52
N TRP A 312 -10.30 18.20 -0.62
CA TRP A 312 -10.72 16.84 -0.98
C TRP A 312 -11.99 16.82 -1.84
N ASP A 313 -12.93 17.72 -1.60
CA ASP A 313 -14.16 17.83 -2.41
C ASP A 313 -13.87 18.18 -3.88
N ILE A 314 -12.94 19.11 -4.10
CA ILE A 314 -12.50 19.49 -5.46
C ILE A 314 -11.80 18.29 -6.13
N MET A 315 -10.92 17.60 -5.40
CA MET A 315 -10.20 16.43 -5.91
C MET A 315 -11.15 15.31 -6.30
N ARG A 316 -12.13 14.98 -5.45
CA ARG A 316 -13.14 13.95 -5.74
C ARG A 316 -14.00 14.27 -6.95
N LYS A 317 -14.43 15.55 -7.10
CA LYS A 317 -15.21 16.00 -8.27
C LYS A 317 -14.39 15.85 -9.57
N LYS A 318 -13.10 16.18 -9.56
CA LYS A 318 -12.21 16.01 -10.73
C LYS A 318 -12.07 14.53 -11.11
N THR A 319 -11.87 13.64 -10.13
CA THR A 319 -11.74 12.20 -10.37
C THR A 319 -13.03 11.59 -10.93
N ALA A 320 -14.20 12.02 -10.43
CA ALA A 320 -15.49 11.55 -10.91
C ALA A 320 -15.76 11.97 -12.38
N LYS A 321 -15.30 13.16 -12.79
CA LYS A 321 -15.40 13.61 -14.19
C LYS A 321 -14.48 12.86 -15.15
N ALA A 322 -13.30 12.45 -14.70
CA ALA A 322 -12.34 11.72 -15.51
C ALA A 322 -12.72 10.24 -15.75
N ARG A 323 -13.66 9.71 -14.97
CA ARG A 323 -14.16 8.32 -15.09
C ARG A 323 -15.42 8.19 -15.97
N ARG A 324 -16.02 9.31 -16.37
CA ARG A 324 -17.13 9.39 -17.35
C ARG A 324 -16.58 9.66 -18.75
#